data_6c0cb2a306bc7324ed925badc7e4e5f3
#
_entry.id   6c0cb2a306bc7324ed925badc7e4e5f3
#
_cell.length_a   1.000
_cell.length_b   1.000
_cell.length_c   1.000
_cell.angle_alpha   90.00
_cell.angle_beta   90.00
_cell.angle_gamma   90.00
#
_symmetry.space_group_name_H-M   'P 1'
#
loop_
_entity.id
_entity.type
_entity.pdbx_description
1 polymer ?
#
loop_
_entity_poly.entity_id
_entity_poly.type
_entity_poly.pdbx_seq_one_letter_code
_entity_poly.pdbx_strand_id
1 'polypeptide(L)'
;MFTTLKNAFKIKEIRMKLLFTFLMLIVIRFGSQLPVPGVRTEEFSAWFQARTGGAFSFFDAFTGGSFERMSIFALNITPYITSSIIMQLLTIAIPKLEEMQKEGEDGRKKIASITRYVTVALALIESTAMAIGFSNQGLLREYNALNVITVVAALTAGSAFLMWIGERITDKGVGNGISVVLVINIISRIPDDFSSLYEQFVAGKRIPLAVVSALVIIAIILAMIIIVVVLNGGVRKIPVQYAKKIQGNKMVGGQSTFLPLKVNTAGVIPIIFASSLMQFPIVISTLVGYQGTGVWRQILNGLNQENWCKPEQLVYSIGLFVYIVLTIFFAYFYTSLTFNPLEIANNMKKQGGFIPGIRPGKPTSDYLAKVLNSIIFIGAVGLIIIAVIPFFFNGVFGASVSFGGTSLIIIVSVVLETMKQIESQMLVRNYKGFLND
;
A
#
# COMPACT_ATOMS: atom_id res chain seq x y z
N MET A 1 6.72 -22.27 2.26
CA MET A 1 6.58 -21.40 1.07
C MET A 1 7.01 -22.08 -0.23
N PHE A 2 8.25 -22.55 -0.39
CA PHE A 2 8.67 -23.22 -1.64
C PHE A 2 7.88 -24.49 -1.96
N THR A 3 7.59 -25.32 -0.95
CA THR A 3 6.74 -26.52 -1.10
C THR A 3 5.32 -26.18 -1.51
N THR A 4 4.73 -25.12 -0.94
CA THR A 4 3.40 -24.61 -1.29
C THR A 4 3.36 -24.17 -2.75
N LEU A 5 4.31 -23.36 -3.20
CA LEU A 5 4.43 -22.94 -4.60
C LEU A 5 4.60 -24.13 -5.55
N LYS A 6 5.51 -25.07 -5.24
CA LYS A 6 5.71 -26.28 -6.04
C LYS A 6 4.43 -27.10 -6.19
N ASN A 7 3.65 -27.23 -5.12
CA ASN A 7 2.37 -27.93 -5.14
C ASN A 7 1.27 -27.12 -5.89
N ALA A 8 1.27 -25.80 -5.77
CA ALA A 8 0.36 -24.93 -6.51
C ALA A 8 0.53 -25.06 -8.04
N PHE A 9 1.78 -25.18 -8.52
CA PHE A 9 2.04 -25.39 -9.96
C PHE A 9 1.57 -26.73 -10.50
N LYS A 10 1.39 -27.75 -9.65
CA LYS A 10 0.83 -29.05 -10.05
C LYS A 10 -0.67 -28.96 -10.33
N ILE A 11 -1.38 -28.02 -9.74
CA ILE A 11 -2.83 -27.85 -9.88
C ILE A 11 -3.11 -26.95 -11.08
N LYS A 12 -3.74 -27.49 -12.13
CA LYS A 12 -3.99 -26.79 -13.42
C LYS A 12 -4.67 -25.43 -13.24
N GLU A 13 -5.68 -25.30 -12.38
CA GLU A 13 -6.41 -24.05 -12.18
C GLU A 13 -5.53 -22.96 -11.54
N ILE A 14 -4.78 -23.32 -10.48
CA ILE A 14 -3.89 -22.38 -9.78
C ILE A 14 -2.74 -21.98 -10.70
N ARG A 15 -2.20 -22.93 -11.47
CA ARG A 15 -1.17 -22.65 -12.48
C ARG A 15 -1.68 -21.66 -13.53
N MET A 16 -2.90 -21.82 -14.04
CA MET A 16 -3.48 -20.86 -15.00
C MET A 16 -3.66 -19.47 -14.40
N LYS A 17 -4.09 -19.37 -13.16
CA LYS A 17 -4.20 -18.09 -12.44
C LYS A 17 -2.84 -17.43 -12.23
N LEU A 18 -1.82 -18.19 -11.86
CA LEU A 18 -0.44 -17.70 -11.72
C LEU A 18 0.13 -17.21 -13.06
N LEU A 19 -0.06 -18.00 -14.14
CA LEU A 19 0.36 -17.60 -15.48
C LEU A 19 -0.35 -16.32 -15.94
N PHE A 20 -1.66 -16.21 -15.70
CA PHE A 20 -2.41 -15.00 -16.02
C PHE A 20 -1.87 -13.79 -15.25
N THR A 21 -1.63 -13.93 -13.96
CA THR A 21 -1.04 -12.85 -13.15
C THR A 21 0.31 -12.45 -13.70
N PHE A 22 1.19 -13.41 -13.99
CA PHE A 22 2.52 -13.15 -14.55
C PHE A 22 2.46 -12.43 -15.90
N LEU A 23 1.55 -12.84 -16.79
CA LEU A 23 1.35 -12.18 -18.08
C LEU A 23 0.89 -10.73 -17.89
N MET A 24 -0.03 -10.47 -16.96
CA MET A 24 -0.46 -9.09 -16.65
C MET A 24 0.69 -8.24 -16.09
N LEU A 25 1.59 -8.82 -15.29
CA LEU A 25 2.78 -8.11 -14.81
C LEU A 25 3.73 -7.72 -15.95
N ILE A 26 3.89 -8.57 -16.97
CA ILE A 26 4.67 -8.23 -18.17
C ILE A 26 4.02 -7.05 -18.91
N VAL A 27 2.69 -7.06 -19.08
CA VAL A 27 1.97 -5.94 -19.73
C VAL A 27 2.17 -4.64 -18.96
N ILE A 28 2.11 -4.67 -17.62
CA ILE A 28 2.36 -3.49 -16.79
C ILE A 28 3.78 -2.96 -17.00
N ARG A 29 4.77 -3.83 -16.98
CA ARG A 29 6.17 -3.42 -17.17
C ARG A 29 6.44 -2.90 -18.57
N PHE A 30 5.83 -3.50 -19.58
CA PHE A 30 5.90 -2.99 -20.96
C PHE A 30 5.31 -1.58 -21.06
N GLY A 31 4.09 -1.36 -20.56
CA GLY A 31 3.45 -0.04 -20.58
C GLY A 31 4.20 1.03 -19.78
N SER A 32 4.92 0.65 -18.71
CA SER A 32 5.76 1.57 -17.94
C SER A 32 7.00 2.07 -18.69
N GLN A 33 7.34 1.48 -19.85
CA GLN A 33 8.43 1.93 -20.73
C GLN A 33 7.93 2.82 -21.89
N LEU A 34 6.61 2.89 -22.12
CA LEU A 34 6.04 3.67 -23.21
C LEU A 34 5.92 5.14 -22.79
N PRO A 35 6.65 6.08 -23.41
CA PRO A 35 6.59 7.48 -23.06
C PRO A 35 5.25 8.10 -23.49
N VAL A 36 4.80 9.11 -22.74
CA VAL A 36 3.62 9.90 -23.10
C VAL A 36 3.92 10.74 -24.33
N PRO A 37 3.07 10.67 -25.37
CA PRO A 37 3.21 11.52 -26.56
C PRO A 37 3.12 13.01 -26.18
N GLY A 38 3.97 13.86 -26.77
CA GLY A 38 3.94 15.29 -26.56
C GLY A 38 4.84 15.80 -25.41
N VAL A 39 5.49 14.91 -24.65
CA VAL A 39 6.46 15.27 -23.61
C VAL A 39 7.89 15.10 -24.15
N ARG A 40 8.82 15.97 -23.72
CA ARG A 40 10.26 15.83 -23.96
C ARG A 40 10.85 14.97 -22.84
N THR A 41 10.89 13.67 -23.05
CA THR A 41 11.25 12.69 -22.01
C THR A 41 12.66 12.86 -21.48
N GLU A 42 13.63 13.21 -22.31
CA GLU A 42 15.02 13.46 -21.89
C GLU A 42 15.14 14.70 -21.01
N GLU A 43 14.51 15.82 -21.43
CA GLU A 43 14.48 17.06 -20.64
C GLU A 43 13.69 16.86 -19.34
N PHE A 44 12.63 16.08 -19.37
CA PHE A 44 11.83 15.73 -18.20
C PHE A 44 12.66 14.91 -17.20
N SER A 45 13.37 13.89 -17.65
CA SER A 45 14.24 13.07 -16.78
C SER A 45 15.36 13.91 -16.17
N ALA A 46 16.02 14.78 -16.96
CA ALA A 46 17.04 15.70 -16.45
C ALA A 46 16.45 16.70 -15.44
N TRP A 47 15.28 17.27 -15.71
CA TRP A 47 14.57 18.16 -14.80
C TRP A 47 14.18 17.44 -13.50
N PHE A 48 13.70 16.20 -13.63
CA PHE A 48 13.35 15.36 -12.50
C PHE A 48 14.58 15.07 -11.65
N GLN A 49 15.68 14.60 -12.21
CA GLN A 49 16.92 14.30 -11.50
C GLN A 49 17.54 15.52 -10.83
N ALA A 50 17.47 16.71 -11.46
CA ALA A 50 17.95 17.96 -10.85
C ALA A 50 17.11 18.41 -9.64
N ARG A 51 15.87 17.93 -9.52
CA ARG A 51 14.93 18.25 -8.44
C ARG A 51 14.56 17.05 -7.55
N THR A 52 15.25 15.92 -7.75
CA THR A 52 14.99 14.64 -7.02
C THR A 52 15.32 14.70 -5.54
N GLY A 53 15.74 15.83 -5.01
CA GLY A 53 15.77 16.04 -3.57
C GLY A 53 14.39 16.28 -2.95
N GLY A 54 13.27 15.73 -3.45
CA GLY A 54 11.97 16.10 -2.97
C GLY A 54 10.84 15.09 -3.09
N ALA A 55 9.61 15.59 -2.99
CA ALA A 55 8.37 14.82 -2.97
C ALA A 55 8.17 13.89 -4.16
N PHE A 56 8.80 14.17 -5.29
CA PHE A 56 8.66 13.35 -6.49
C PHE A 56 9.42 12.01 -6.43
N SER A 57 10.48 11.89 -5.61
CA SER A 57 11.20 10.61 -5.44
C SER A 57 10.30 9.55 -4.81
N PHE A 58 9.43 9.96 -3.89
CA PHE A 58 8.44 9.07 -3.29
C PHE A 58 7.41 8.58 -4.32
N PHE A 59 6.88 9.49 -5.16
CA PHE A 59 5.98 9.08 -6.23
C PHE A 59 6.66 8.09 -7.18
N ASP A 60 7.90 8.37 -7.55
CA ASP A 60 8.62 7.52 -8.47
C ASP A 60 8.95 6.16 -7.88
N ALA A 61 9.20 6.06 -6.58
CA ALA A 61 9.35 4.78 -5.88
C ALA A 61 8.11 3.88 -6.03
N PHE A 62 6.90 4.46 -5.96
CA PHE A 62 5.65 3.72 -6.15
C PHE A 62 5.30 3.45 -7.62
N THR A 63 5.76 4.32 -8.53
CA THR A 63 5.51 4.15 -9.97
C THR A 63 6.53 3.24 -10.66
N GLY A 64 7.62 2.88 -9.94
CA GLY A 64 8.66 2.00 -10.46
C GLY A 64 9.45 2.60 -11.63
N GLY A 65 9.79 3.89 -11.56
CA GLY A 65 10.49 4.63 -12.60
C GLY A 65 9.59 5.10 -13.76
N SER A 66 8.28 4.84 -13.67
CA SER A 66 7.33 5.28 -14.70
C SER A 66 7.13 6.78 -14.71
N PHE A 67 7.24 7.43 -13.56
CA PHE A 67 7.12 8.88 -13.43
C PHE A 67 8.38 9.59 -13.96
N GLU A 68 9.58 9.17 -13.58
CA GLU A 68 10.85 9.71 -14.05
C GLU A 68 10.97 9.67 -15.60
N ARG A 69 10.45 8.59 -16.20
CA ARG A 69 10.43 8.43 -17.66
C ARG A 69 9.22 9.06 -18.33
N MET A 70 8.34 9.69 -17.55
CA MET A 70 7.05 10.22 -18.03
C MET A 70 6.34 9.23 -18.94
N SER A 71 6.13 8.01 -18.45
CA SER A 71 5.44 6.96 -19.19
C SER A 71 3.92 7.13 -19.10
N ILE A 72 3.18 6.41 -19.95
CA ILE A 72 1.70 6.38 -19.92
C ILE A 72 1.19 5.98 -18.52
N PHE A 73 1.97 5.21 -17.76
CA PHE A 73 1.63 4.79 -16.40
C PHE A 73 2.24 5.69 -15.32
N ALA A 74 2.62 6.93 -15.63
CA ALA A 74 3.23 7.84 -14.65
C ALA A 74 2.33 8.14 -13.45
N LEU A 75 0.99 8.23 -13.62
CA LEU A 75 0.03 8.36 -12.51
C LEU A 75 -0.12 7.08 -11.69
N ASN A 76 0.31 5.93 -12.23
CA ASN A 76 0.17 4.62 -11.60
C ASN A 76 -1.29 4.33 -11.17
N ILE A 77 -1.49 3.63 -10.06
CA ILE A 77 -2.79 3.34 -9.44
C ILE A 77 -3.16 4.38 -8.38
N THR A 78 -2.37 5.44 -8.21
CA THR A 78 -2.59 6.46 -7.18
C THR A 78 -4.01 7.03 -7.19
N PRO A 79 -4.61 7.42 -8.35
CA PRO A 79 -5.99 7.90 -8.39
C PRO A 79 -7.00 6.87 -7.90
N TYR A 80 -6.77 5.57 -8.14
CA TYR A 80 -7.64 4.50 -7.66
C TYR A 80 -7.52 4.31 -6.14
N ILE A 81 -6.31 4.35 -5.60
CA ILE A 81 -6.09 4.24 -4.15
C ILE A 81 -6.80 5.40 -3.45
N THR A 82 -6.58 6.62 -3.92
CA THR A 82 -7.22 7.83 -3.36
C THR A 82 -8.74 7.74 -3.45
N SER A 83 -9.29 7.32 -4.60
CA SER A 83 -10.75 7.18 -4.76
C SER A 83 -11.34 6.09 -3.88
N SER A 84 -10.67 4.95 -3.74
CA SER A 84 -11.08 3.87 -2.85
C SER A 84 -11.17 4.33 -1.40
N ILE A 85 -10.20 5.12 -0.98
CA ILE A 85 -10.14 5.74 0.33
C ILE A 85 -11.29 6.72 0.54
N ILE A 86 -11.49 7.65 -0.40
CA ILE A 86 -12.59 8.61 -0.37
C ILE A 86 -13.92 7.86 -0.29
N MET A 87 -14.11 6.82 -1.08
CA MET A 87 -15.34 6.03 -1.06
C MET A 87 -15.55 5.30 0.27
N GLN A 88 -14.50 4.76 0.89
CA GLN A 88 -14.59 4.16 2.23
C GLN A 88 -15.00 5.19 3.28
N LEU A 89 -14.45 6.41 3.23
CA LEU A 89 -14.85 7.49 4.13
C LEU A 89 -16.29 7.93 3.90
N LEU A 90 -16.70 8.09 2.63
CA LEU A 90 -18.05 8.46 2.26
C LEU A 90 -19.09 7.40 2.65
N THR A 91 -18.70 6.11 2.63
CA THR A 91 -19.59 5.02 3.06
C THR A 91 -19.96 5.13 4.55
N ILE A 92 -19.15 5.77 5.36
CA ILE A 92 -19.44 6.02 6.78
C ILE A 92 -20.24 7.31 6.95
N ALA A 93 -19.90 8.33 6.15
CA ALA A 93 -20.53 9.65 6.26
C ALA A 93 -21.92 9.70 5.64
N ILE A 94 -22.21 8.87 4.63
CA ILE A 94 -23.45 8.89 3.86
C ILE A 94 -24.24 7.61 4.15
N PRO A 95 -25.40 7.70 4.85
CA PRO A 95 -26.21 6.53 5.23
C PRO A 95 -26.61 5.65 4.04
N LYS A 96 -26.91 6.25 2.88
CA LYS A 96 -27.27 5.51 1.67
C LYS A 96 -26.13 4.60 1.16
N LEU A 97 -24.88 5.02 1.27
CA LEU A 97 -23.72 4.19 0.90
C LEU A 97 -23.47 3.09 1.94
N GLU A 98 -23.72 3.37 3.22
CA GLU A 98 -23.66 2.38 4.28
C GLU A 98 -24.71 1.27 4.08
N GLU A 99 -25.95 1.63 3.72
CA GLU A 99 -27.00 0.68 3.37
C GLU A 99 -26.59 -0.19 2.19
N MET A 100 -26.07 0.41 1.11
CA MET A 100 -25.54 -0.32 -0.04
C MET A 100 -24.44 -1.31 0.34
N GLN A 101 -23.56 -0.95 1.28
CA GLN A 101 -22.51 -1.85 1.76
C GLN A 101 -23.11 -3.05 2.51
N LYS A 102 -24.22 -2.86 3.21
CA LYS A 102 -24.95 -3.91 3.95
C LYS A 102 -25.81 -4.80 3.03
N GLU A 103 -26.14 -4.37 1.82
CA GLU A 103 -26.86 -5.17 0.80
C GLU A 103 -26.09 -6.40 0.32
N GLY A 104 -24.84 -6.60 0.77
CA GLY A 104 -24.02 -7.77 0.43
C GLY A 104 -23.26 -7.60 -0.89
N GLU A 105 -23.27 -8.64 -1.74
CA GLU A 105 -22.41 -8.67 -2.94
C GLU A 105 -22.84 -7.66 -4.00
N ASP A 106 -24.12 -7.46 -4.20
CA ASP A 106 -24.64 -6.54 -5.21
C ASP A 106 -24.39 -5.07 -4.83
N GLY A 107 -24.52 -4.73 -3.55
CA GLY A 107 -24.17 -3.41 -3.05
C GLY A 107 -22.67 -3.12 -3.18
N ARG A 108 -21.84 -4.08 -2.87
CA ARG A 108 -20.38 -3.95 -3.07
C ARG A 108 -19.99 -3.74 -4.53
N LYS A 109 -20.65 -4.40 -5.48
CA LYS A 109 -20.45 -4.19 -6.92
C LYS A 109 -20.84 -2.76 -7.34
N LYS A 110 -21.91 -2.21 -6.80
CA LYS A 110 -22.33 -0.81 -7.05
C LYS A 110 -21.29 0.17 -6.51
N ILE A 111 -20.82 -0.03 -5.27
CA ILE A 111 -19.78 0.82 -4.68
C ILE A 111 -18.49 0.75 -5.50
N ALA A 112 -18.07 -0.44 -5.94
CA ALA A 112 -16.91 -0.60 -6.82
C ALA A 112 -17.07 0.15 -8.14
N SER A 113 -18.27 0.15 -8.74
CA SER A 113 -18.54 0.92 -9.96
C SER A 113 -18.44 2.43 -9.72
N ILE A 114 -18.97 2.94 -8.61
CA ILE A 114 -18.82 4.36 -8.24
C ILE A 114 -17.33 4.70 -8.03
N THR A 115 -16.57 3.82 -7.36
CA THR A 115 -15.13 4.00 -7.15
C THR A 115 -14.39 4.14 -8.49
N ARG A 116 -14.74 3.35 -9.51
CA ARG A 116 -14.16 3.48 -10.86
C ARG A 116 -14.41 4.84 -11.48
N TYR A 117 -15.65 5.36 -11.42
CA TYR A 117 -15.97 6.69 -11.95
C TYR A 117 -15.19 7.80 -11.21
N VAL A 118 -15.12 7.72 -9.89
CA VAL A 118 -14.33 8.66 -9.08
C VAL A 118 -12.84 8.56 -9.42
N THR A 119 -12.33 7.36 -9.66
CA THR A 119 -10.93 7.14 -10.09
C THR A 119 -10.62 7.85 -11.40
N VAL A 120 -11.48 7.69 -12.41
CA VAL A 120 -11.29 8.35 -13.72
C VAL A 120 -11.37 9.86 -13.58
N ALA A 121 -12.32 10.38 -12.78
CA ALA A 121 -12.44 11.81 -12.52
C ALA A 121 -11.20 12.39 -11.81
N LEU A 122 -10.67 11.69 -10.79
CA LEU A 122 -9.44 12.08 -10.10
C LEU A 122 -8.23 12.00 -11.04
N ALA A 123 -8.10 10.92 -11.81
CA ALA A 123 -7.02 10.78 -12.80
C ALA A 123 -7.04 11.93 -13.82
N LEU A 124 -8.23 12.37 -14.24
CA LEU A 124 -8.39 13.50 -15.17
C LEU A 124 -7.96 14.83 -14.51
N ILE A 125 -8.30 15.04 -13.25
CA ILE A 125 -7.88 16.23 -12.51
C ILE A 125 -6.36 16.23 -12.31
N GLU A 126 -5.79 15.12 -11.83
CA GLU A 126 -4.36 14.98 -11.60
C GLU A 126 -3.55 15.12 -12.89
N SER A 127 -3.96 14.46 -13.98
CA SER A 127 -3.31 14.55 -15.27
C SER A 127 -3.36 15.96 -15.86
N THR A 128 -4.49 16.68 -15.68
CA THR A 128 -4.63 18.07 -16.12
C THR A 128 -3.69 18.98 -15.34
N ALA A 129 -3.64 18.83 -14.00
CA ALA A 129 -2.74 19.61 -13.17
C ALA A 129 -1.26 19.35 -13.55
N MET A 130 -0.89 18.11 -13.81
CA MET A 130 0.46 17.74 -14.27
C MET A 130 0.77 18.33 -15.65
N ALA A 131 -0.13 18.17 -16.62
CA ALA A 131 0.08 18.67 -17.98
C ALA A 131 0.28 20.20 -18.00
N ILE A 132 -0.53 20.96 -17.24
CA ILE A 132 -0.39 22.40 -17.10
C ILE A 132 0.92 22.76 -16.37
N GLY A 133 1.22 22.07 -15.25
CA GLY A 133 2.43 22.33 -14.47
C GLY A 133 3.71 22.08 -15.27
N PHE A 134 3.77 20.99 -16.02
CA PHE A 134 4.94 20.68 -16.88
C PHE A 134 5.02 21.58 -18.10
N SER A 135 3.89 22.01 -18.64
CA SER A 135 3.84 23.00 -19.71
C SER A 135 4.46 24.33 -19.30
N ASN A 136 4.12 24.82 -18.11
CA ASN A 136 4.69 26.06 -17.57
C ASN A 136 6.21 25.98 -17.33
N GLN A 137 6.77 24.77 -17.27
CA GLN A 137 8.20 24.52 -17.10
C GLN A 137 8.92 24.20 -18.41
N GLY A 138 8.21 24.27 -19.56
CA GLY A 138 8.79 24.04 -20.88
C GLY A 138 9.10 22.58 -21.19
N LEU A 139 8.55 21.64 -20.43
CA LEU A 139 8.79 20.19 -20.56
C LEU A 139 7.92 19.52 -21.64
N LEU A 140 6.93 20.25 -22.19
CA LEU A 140 6.16 19.83 -23.35
C LEU A 140 6.87 20.22 -24.64
N ARG A 141 6.72 19.43 -25.70
CA ARG A 141 7.30 19.71 -27.03
C ARG A 141 6.82 21.05 -27.58
N GLU A 142 5.52 21.29 -27.45
CA GLU A 142 4.87 22.55 -27.85
C GLU A 142 3.76 22.86 -26.85
N TYR A 143 3.65 24.14 -26.46
CA TYR A 143 2.53 24.61 -25.66
C TYR A 143 1.32 24.85 -26.59
N ASN A 144 0.65 23.78 -26.97
CA ASN A 144 -0.57 23.84 -27.75
C ASN A 144 -1.69 23.08 -27.01
N ALA A 145 -2.93 23.54 -27.10
CA ALA A 145 -4.09 22.90 -26.48
C ALA A 145 -4.19 21.42 -26.84
N LEU A 146 -3.87 21.06 -28.08
CA LEU A 146 -3.88 19.69 -28.57
C LEU A 146 -2.84 18.82 -27.84
N ASN A 147 -1.64 19.31 -27.60
CA ASN A 147 -0.60 18.59 -26.85
C ASN A 147 -1.01 18.38 -25.38
N VAL A 148 -1.58 19.40 -24.75
CA VAL A 148 -2.09 19.29 -23.36
C VAL A 148 -3.18 18.24 -23.28
N ILE A 149 -4.17 18.28 -24.18
CA ILE A 149 -5.25 17.28 -24.26
C ILE A 149 -4.70 15.87 -24.49
N THR A 150 -3.71 15.72 -25.37
CA THR A 150 -3.08 14.42 -25.66
C THR A 150 -2.39 13.85 -24.42
N VAL A 151 -1.63 14.66 -23.68
CA VAL A 151 -0.97 14.25 -22.43
C VAL A 151 -1.99 13.86 -21.38
N VAL A 152 -3.03 14.68 -21.18
CA VAL A 152 -4.12 14.41 -20.22
C VAL A 152 -4.83 13.11 -20.58
N ALA A 153 -5.20 12.92 -21.84
CA ALA A 153 -5.86 11.70 -22.29
C ALA A 153 -4.99 10.46 -22.12
N ALA A 154 -3.69 10.55 -22.45
CA ALA A 154 -2.75 9.44 -22.34
C ALA A 154 -2.55 9.02 -20.87
N LEU A 155 -2.32 9.97 -19.94
CA LEU A 155 -2.14 9.70 -18.52
C LEU A 155 -3.42 9.15 -17.87
N THR A 156 -4.58 9.74 -18.19
CA THR A 156 -5.87 9.27 -17.68
C THR A 156 -6.19 7.86 -18.16
N ALA A 157 -5.99 7.60 -19.47
CA ALA A 157 -6.18 6.28 -20.05
C ALA A 157 -5.22 5.24 -19.44
N GLY A 158 -3.96 5.61 -19.21
CA GLY A 158 -2.96 4.76 -18.58
C GLY A 158 -3.37 4.35 -17.15
N SER A 159 -3.80 5.30 -16.34
CA SER A 159 -4.26 5.01 -14.97
C SER A 159 -5.55 4.14 -14.97
N ALA A 160 -6.51 4.44 -15.84
CA ALA A 160 -7.72 3.64 -15.98
C ALA A 160 -7.41 2.21 -16.45
N PHE A 161 -6.44 2.04 -17.34
CA PHE A 161 -5.99 0.73 -17.81
C PHE A 161 -5.29 -0.07 -16.71
N LEU A 162 -4.44 0.56 -15.90
CA LEU A 162 -3.82 -0.08 -14.73
C LEU A 162 -4.86 -0.52 -13.70
N MET A 163 -5.87 0.31 -13.43
CA MET A 163 -6.99 -0.05 -12.57
C MET A 163 -7.70 -1.30 -13.11
N TRP A 164 -8.01 -1.31 -14.42
CA TRP A 164 -8.65 -2.47 -15.07
C TRP A 164 -7.78 -3.73 -14.98
N ILE A 165 -6.46 -3.64 -15.20
CA ILE A 165 -5.54 -4.77 -15.03
C ILE A 165 -5.58 -5.27 -13.58
N GLY A 166 -5.51 -4.38 -12.61
CA GLY A 166 -5.57 -4.74 -11.19
C GLY A 166 -6.85 -5.51 -10.83
N GLU A 167 -8.01 -5.05 -11.33
CA GLU A 167 -9.27 -5.75 -11.15
C GLU A 167 -9.26 -7.13 -11.84
N ARG A 168 -8.72 -7.22 -13.05
CA ARG A 168 -8.61 -8.51 -13.77
C ARG A 168 -7.69 -9.50 -13.06
N ILE A 169 -6.60 -9.04 -12.44
CA ILE A 169 -5.76 -9.90 -11.61
C ILE A 169 -6.53 -10.38 -10.39
N THR A 170 -7.32 -9.53 -9.75
CA THR A 170 -8.14 -9.90 -8.59
C THR A 170 -9.19 -10.95 -8.97
N ASP A 171 -9.86 -10.78 -10.12
CA ASP A 171 -10.93 -11.68 -10.58
C ASP A 171 -10.40 -13.04 -11.09
N LYS A 172 -9.36 -13.01 -11.93
CA LYS A 172 -8.90 -14.17 -12.69
C LYS A 172 -7.50 -14.66 -12.31
N GLY A 173 -6.77 -13.89 -11.53
CA GLY A 173 -5.41 -14.18 -11.09
C GLY A 173 -5.33 -14.68 -9.65
N VAL A 174 -4.21 -14.34 -9.00
CA VAL A 174 -3.92 -14.66 -7.61
C VAL A 174 -3.53 -13.38 -6.86
N GLY A 175 -4.05 -13.23 -5.66
CA GLY A 175 -3.80 -12.07 -4.81
C GLY A 175 -4.74 -10.90 -5.08
N ASN A 176 -4.55 -9.82 -4.33
CA ASN A 176 -5.19 -8.54 -4.61
C ASN A 176 -4.44 -7.86 -5.76
N GLY A 177 -5.06 -7.75 -6.94
CA GLY A 177 -4.40 -7.26 -8.14
C GLY A 177 -3.86 -5.85 -8.00
N ILE A 178 -4.55 -4.96 -7.31
CA ILE A 178 -4.08 -3.60 -7.04
C ILE A 178 -2.76 -3.62 -6.24
N SER A 179 -2.72 -4.43 -5.19
CA SER A 179 -1.51 -4.60 -4.38
C SER A 179 -0.37 -5.25 -5.16
N VAL A 180 -0.69 -6.21 -6.04
CA VAL A 180 0.29 -6.88 -6.91
C VAL A 180 0.90 -5.90 -7.92
N VAL A 181 0.10 -4.97 -8.48
CA VAL A 181 0.60 -3.90 -9.37
C VAL A 181 1.56 -2.96 -8.62
N LEU A 182 1.24 -2.58 -7.37
CA LEU A 182 2.17 -1.79 -6.55
C LEU A 182 3.49 -2.52 -6.31
N VAL A 183 3.41 -3.81 -5.95
CA VAL A 183 4.61 -4.61 -5.66
C VAL A 183 5.52 -4.73 -6.86
N ILE A 184 5.00 -4.99 -8.08
CA ILE A 184 5.87 -5.10 -9.27
C ILE A 184 6.57 -3.78 -9.59
N ASN A 185 5.90 -2.66 -9.38
CA ASN A 185 6.50 -1.36 -9.57
C ASN A 185 7.63 -1.10 -8.55
N ILE A 186 7.39 -1.37 -7.28
CA ILE A 186 8.40 -1.22 -6.24
C ILE A 186 9.60 -2.15 -6.49
N ILE A 187 9.36 -3.43 -6.80
CA ILE A 187 10.41 -4.42 -7.06
C ILE A 187 11.30 -3.98 -8.23
N SER A 188 10.73 -3.33 -9.24
CA SER A 188 11.48 -2.90 -10.41
C SER A 188 12.53 -1.82 -10.14
N ARG A 189 12.41 -1.08 -9.03
CA ARG A 189 13.40 -0.07 -8.60
C ARG A 189 14.49 -0.65 -7.70
N ILE A 190 14.28 -1.82 -7.13
CA ILE A 190 15.25 -2.46 -6.22
C ILE A 190 16.66 -2.57 -6.83
N PRO A 191 16.85 -2.99 -8.11
CA PRO A 191 18.18 -3.04 -8.71
C PRO A 191 18.89 -1.69 -8.76
N ASP A 192 18.15 -0.61 -9.10
CA ASP A 192 18.70 0.75 -9.18
C ASP A 192 19.12 1.25 -7.79
N ASP A 193 18.29 0.96 -6.77
CA ASP A 193 18.60 1.30 -5.38
C ASP A 193 19.83 0.56 -4.85
N PHE A 194 19.98 -0.73 -5.17
CA PHE A 194 21.19 -1.48 -4.83
C PHE A 194 22.43 -0.93 -5.52
N SER A 195 22.32 -0.53 -6.79
CA SER A 195 23.42 0.10 -7.52
C SER A 195 23.82 1.42 -6.86
N SER A 196 22.85 2.25 -6.49
CA SER A 196 23.08 3.53 -5.79
C SER A 196 23.75 3.33 -4.43
N LEU A 197 23.31 2.34 -3.64
CA LEU A 197 23.94 2.00 -2.36
C LEU A 197 25.38 1.50 -2.55
N TYR A 198 25.61 0.67 -3.56
CA TYR A 198 26.93 0.17 -3.88
C TYR A 198 27.88 1.31 -4.25
N GLU A 199 27.47 2.21 -5.15
CA GLU A 199 28.25 3.37 -5.56
C GLU A 199 28.56 4.31 -4.39
N GLN A 200 27.58 4.57 -3.53
CA GLN A 200 27.72 5.52 -2.43
C GLN A 200 28.55 4.98 -1.25
N PHE A 201 28.40 3.71 -0.90
CA PHE A 201 28.97 3.15 0.34
C PHE A 201 30.10 2.16 0.13
N VAL A 202 30.22 1.56 -1.05
CA VAL A 202 31.17 0.49 -1.33
C VAL A 202 32.22 0.90 -2.37
N ALA A 203 31.79 1.47 -3.49
CA ALA A 203 32.68 1.85 -4.58
C ALA A 203 33.69 2.92 -4.16
N GLY A 204 34.96 2.71 -4.57
CA GLY A 204 36.05 3.67 -4.29
C GLY A 204 36.53 3.74 -2.85
N LYS A 205 36.01 2.93 -1.92
CA LYS A 205 36.46 2.89 -0.52
C LYS A 205 37.53 1.82 -0.30
N ARG A 206 38.32 1.96 0.78
CA ARG A 206 39.31 0.93 1.19
C ARG A 206 38.55 -0.39 1.47
N ILE A 207 39.13 -1.51 1.04
CA ILE A 207 38.53 -2.85 1.10
C ILE A 207 37.89 -3.17 2.48
N PRO A 208 38.57 -2.95 3.65
CA PRO A 208 37.94 -3.25 4.94
C PRO A 208 36.69 -2.41 5.19
N LEU A 209 36.72 -1.13 4.83
CA LEU A 209 35.55 -0.23 5.02
C LEU A 209 34.41 -0.59 4.09
N ALA A 210 34.70 -0.95 2.84
CA ALA A 210 33.73 -1.40 1.85
C ALA A 210 32.99 -2.68 2.32
N VAL A 211 33.74 -3.65 2.84
CA VAL A 211 33.17 -4.90 3.37
C VAL A 211 32.28 -4.63 4.59
N VAL A 212 32.73 -3.81 5.53
CA VAL A 212 31.92 -3.45 6.72
C VAL A 212 30.67 -2.73 6.31
N SER A 213 30.74 -1.75 5.40
CA SER A 213 29.55 -1.02 4.92
C SER A 213 28.56 -1.97 4.26
N ALA A 214 29.00 -2.88 3.39
CA ALA A 214 28.13 -3.86 2.73
C ALA A 214 27.44 -4.79 3.74
N LEU A 215 28.18 -5.29 4.74
CA LEU A 215 27.63 -6.14 5.79
C LEU A 215 26.58 -5.40 6.64
N VAL A 216 26.83 -4.15 6.99
CA VAL A 216 25.89 -3.32 7.75
C VAL A 216 24.61 -3.08 6.96
N ILE A 217 24.71 -2.72 5.67
CA ILE A 217 23.54 -2.52 4.80
C ILE A 217 22.69 -3.80 4.72
N ILE A 218 23.33 -4.95 4.46
CA ILE A 218 22.62 -6.25 4.40
C ILE A 218 21.97 -6.58 5.75
N ALA A 219 22.66 -6.36 6.86
CA ALA A 219 22.12 -6.61 8.19
C ALA A 219 20.89 -5.76 8.49
N ILE A 220 20.87 -4.48 8.10
CA ILE A 220 19.75 -3.57 8.28
C ILE A 220 18.55 -4.01 7.43
N ILE A 221 18.77 -4.34 6.16
CA ILE A 221 17.71 -4.82 5.27
C ILE A 221 17.10 -6.11 5.83
N LEU A 222 17.91 -7.06 6.26
CA LEU A 222 17.44 -8.32 6.86
C LEU A 222 16.67 -8.06 8.17
N ALA A 223 17.16 -7.17 9.03
CA ALA A 223 16.47 -6.80 10.25
C ALA A 223 15.10 -6.18 9.97
N MET A 224 14.99 -5.26 8.99
CA MET A 224 13.72 -4.69 8.57
C MET A 224 12.75 -5.77 8.04
N ILE A 225 13.22 -6.67 7.19
CA ILE A 225 12.39 -7.77 6.66
C ILE A 225 11.87 -8.65 7.81
N ILE A 226 12.72 -9.01 8.77
CA ILE A 226 12.32 -9.82 9.93
C ILE A 226 11.25 -9.12 10.75
N ILE A 227 11.43 -7.83 11.05
CA ILE A 227 10.46 -7.04 11.81
C ILE A 227 9.11 -6.98 11.06
N VAL A 228 9.13 -6.75 9.74
CA VAL A 228 7.91 -6.72 8.91
C VAL A 228 7.21 -8.07 8.91
N VAL A 229 7.94 -9.17 8.76
CA VAL A 229 7.37 -10.53 8.77
C VAL A 229 6.73 -10.84 10.13
N VAL A 230 7.40 -10.50 11.23
CA VAL A 230 6.88 -10.69 12.59
C VAL A 230 5.61 -9.85 12.81
N LEU A 231 5.63 -8.57 12.37
CA LEU A 231 4.51 -7.66 12.51
C LEU A 231 3.26 -8.14 11.74
N ASN A 232 3.44 -8.55 10.48
CA ASN A 232 2.35 -9.02 9.62
C ASN A 232 1.90 -10.47 9.92
N GLY A 233 2.80 -11.27 10.49
CA GLY A 233 2.49 -12.64 10.92
C GLY A 233 1.87 -12.72 12.32
N GLY A 234 2.01 -11.67 13.13
CA GLY A 234 1.52 -11.60 14.50
C GLY A 234 0.00 -11.67 14.57
N VAL A 235 -0.52 -12.64 15.32
CA VAL A 235 -1.97 -12.84 15.52
C VAL A 235 -2.25 -13.09 16.99
N ARG A 236 -3.15 -12.27 17.58
CA ARG A 236 -3.72 -12.52 18.91
C ARG A 236 -4.91 -13.47 18.77
N LYS A 237 -4.80 -14.67 19.32
CA LYS A 237 -5.89 -15.65 19.34
C LYS A 237 -6.74 -15.47 20.60
N ILE A 238 -8.02 -15.13 20.43
CA ILE A 238 -8.98 -15.02 21.53
C ILE A 238 -9.79 -16.32 21.56
N PRO A 239 -9.80 -17.08 22.67
CA PRO A 239 -10.56 -18.31 22.75
C PRO A 239 -12.08 -18.03 22.74
N VAL A 240 -12.80 -18.74 21.89
CA VAL A 240 -14.26 -18.68 21.78
C VAL A 240 -14.81 -20.08 21.94
N GLN A 241 -15.82 -20.23 22.81
CA GLN A 241 -16.52 -21.50 23.01
C GLN A 241 -17.94 -21.37 22.47
N TYR A 242 -18.39 -22.39 21.76
CA TYR A 242 -19.76 -22.48 21.29
C TYR A 242 -20.55 -23.44 22.19
N ALA A 243 -21.78 -23.06 22.52
CA ALA A 243 -22.67 -23.90 23.31
C ALA A 243 -22.98 -25.19 22.56
N LYS A 244 -23.01 -26.28 23.29
CA LYS A 244 -23.46 -27.57 22.74
C LYS A 244 -24.95 -27.50 22.43
N LYS A 245 -25.35 -27.87 21.19
CA LYS A 245 -26.76 -28.02 20.81
C LYS A 245 -27.12 -29.50 20.78
N ILE A 246 -28.27 -29.85 21.37
CA ILE A 246 -28.83 -31.20 21.29
C ILE A 246 -29.73 -31.19 20.05
N GLN A 247 -29.41 -32.05 19.08
CA GLN A 247 -30.19 -32.26 17.86
C GLN A 247 -30.63 -33.71 17.81
N GLY A 248 -31.88 -33.99 18.29
CA GLY A 248 -32.35 -35.32 18.55
C GLY A 248 -31.59 -36.01 19.70
N ASN A 249 -31.14 -37.24 19.51
CA ASN A 249 -30.37 -38.00 20.50
C ASN A 249 -28.84 -37.76 20.41
N LYS A 250 -28.37 -36.86 19.56
CA LYS A 250 -26.93 -36.57 19.38
C LYS A 250 -26.60 -35.18 19.89
N MET A 251 -25.53 -35.08 20.71
CA MET A 251 -24.90 -33.80 21.05
C MET A 251 -24.07 -33.34 19.88
N VAL A 252 -24.44 -32.20 19.26
CA VAL A 252 -23.71 -31.58 18.16
C VAL A 252 -23.20 -30.21 18.66
N GLY A 253 -21.91 -29.88 18.41
CA GLY A 253 -21.29 -28.66 18.83
C GLY A 253 -20.40 -28.77 20.08
N GLY A 254 -19.99 -27.67 20.64
CA GLY A 254 -19.04 -27.62 21.77
C GLY A 254 -17.58 -27.56 21.34
N GLN A 255 -17.30 -27.25 20.08
CA GLN A 255 -15.92 -26.97 19.63
C GLN A 255 -15.46 -25.63 20.18
N SER A 256 -14.31 -25.63 20.84
CA SER A 256 -13.59 -24.40 21.14
C SER A 256 -12.82 -23.97 19.88
N THR A 257 -13.01 -22.73 19.48
CA THR A 257 -12.29 -22.10 18.36
C THR A 257 -11.60 -20.83 18.85
N PHE A 258 -10.87 -20.20 17.96
CA PHE A 258 -10.17 -18.95 18.27
C PHE A 258 -10.60 -17.86 17.29
N LEU A 259 -10.85 -16.67 17.81
CA LEU A 259 -10.98 -15.46 17.00
C LEU A 259 -9.57 -14.87 16.77
N PRO A 260 -9.04 -14.94 15.54
CA PRO A 260 -7.71 -14.39 15.26
C PRO A 260 -7.78 -12.89 15.00
N LEU A 261 -7.11 -12.08 15.83
CA LEU A 261 -6.91 -10.66 15.60
C LEU A 261 -5.48 -10.42 15.12
N LYS A 262 -5.31 -9.90 13.92
CA LYS A 262 -3.99 -9.57 13.37
C LYS A 262 -3.41 -8.35 14.12
N VAL A 263 -2.11 -8.36 14.43
CA VAL A 263 -1.41 -7.23 15.05
C VAL A 263 -1.42 -6.03 14.11
N ASN A 264 -1.11 -6.26 12.85
CA ASN A 264 -1.25 -5.26 11.80
C ASN A 264 -2.57 -5.45 11.05
N THR A 265 -3.69 -5.01 11.63
CA THR A 265 -5.02 -5.10 11.02
C THR A 265 -5.19 -4.08 9.90
N ALA A 266 -4.61 -2.89 10.06
CA ALA A 266 -4.70 -1.80 9.08
C ALA A 266 -3.76 -1.98 7.87
N GLY A 267 -2.81 -2.93 7.92
CA GLY A 267 -1.84 -3.13 6.85
C GLY A 267 -0.91 -1.94 6.67
N VAL A 268 -0.67 -1.57 5.43
CA VAL A 268 0.19 -0.44 5.03
C VAL A 268 -0.58 0.86 4.78
N ILE A 269 -1.90 0.79 4.79
CA ILE A 269 -2.78 1.90 4.44
C ILE A 269 -2.51 3.16 5.29
N PRO A 270 -2.35 3.10 6.62
CA PRO A 270 -2.08 4.28 7.44
C PRO A 270 -0.84 5.06 7.01
N ILE A 271 0.20 4.35 6.63
CA ILE A 271 1.47 4.94 6.19
C ILE A 271 1.31 5.65 4.84
N ILE A 272 0.61 4.98 3.89
CA ILE A 272 0.34 5.57 2.57
C ILE A 272 -0.48 6.85 2.72
N PHE A 273 -1.49 6.85 3.59
CA PHE A 273 -2.30 8.04 3.87
C PHE A 273 -1.50 9.19 4.47
N ALA A 274 -0.74 8.90 5.52
CA ALA A 274 0.09 9.91 6.17
C ALA A 274 1.08 10.53 5.18
N SER A 275 1.75 9.70 4.38
CA SER A 275 2.69 10.17 3.35
C SER A 275 1.99 10.99 2.25
N SER A 276 0.88 10.52 1.73
CA SER A 276 0.12 11.21 0.67
C SER A 276 -0.40 12.57 1.14
N LEU A 277 -0.94 12.63 2.37
CA LEU A 277 -1.45 13.88 2.94
C LEU A 277 -0.34 14.92 3.12
N MET A 278 0.85 14.49 3.54
CA MET A 278 1.98 15.40 3.72
C MET A 278 2.59 15.85 2.40
N GLN A 279 2.55 15.03 1.37
CA GLN A 279 3.12 15.36 0.07
C GLN A 279 2.21 16.20 -0.81
N PHE A 280 0.90 16.13 -0.61
CA PHE A 280 -0.08 16.86 -1.41
C PHE A 280 0.21 18.38 -1.50
N PRO A 281 0.48 19.12 -0.40
CA PRO A 281 0.84 20.54 -0.46
C PRO A 281 2.13 20.81 -1.24
N ILE A 282 3.12 19.91 -1.14
CA ILE A 282 4.41 20.06 -1.81
C ILE A 282 4.24 19.89 -3.32
N VAL A 283 3.48 18.86 -3.74
CA VAL A 283 3.20 18.62 -5.17
C VAL A 283 2.46 19.79 -5.79
N ILE A 284 1.41 20.30 -5.15
CA ILE A 284 0.68 21.48 -5.64
C ILE A 284 1.62 22.68 -5.75
N SER A 285 2.41 22.95 -4.72
CA SER A 285 3.34 24.08 -4.71
C SER A 285 4.36 24.00 -5.85
N THR A 286 4.85 22.79 -6.14
CA THR A 286 5.80 22.57 -7.23
C THR A 286 5.16 22.71 -8.61
N LEU A 287 3.92 22.21 -8.78
CA LEU A 287 3.17 22.36 -10.04
C LEU A 287 2.79 23.81 -10.35
N VAL A 288 2.45 24.58 -9.32
CA VAL A 288 2.17 26.03 -9.45
C VAL A 288 3.46 26.83 -9.68
N GLY A 289 4.63 26.22 -9.48
CA GLY A 289 5.93 26.90 -9.64
C GLY A 289 6.21 27.90 -8.51
N TYR A 290 5.67 27.67 -7.31
CA TYR A 290 5.87 28.57 -6.18
C TYR A 290 7.34 28.65 -5.76
N GLN A 291 7.94 29.83 -5.90
CA GLN A 291 9.32 30.13 -5.51
C GLN A 291 9.41 31.16 -4.35
N GLY A 292 8.30 31.41 -3.68
CA GLY A 292 8.26 32.39 -2.59
C GLY A 292 9.17 32.00 -1.42
N THR A 293 9.72 33.04 -0.77
CA THR A 293 10.48 32.93 0.48
C THR A 293 9.55 33.33 1.61
N GLY A 294 9.39 32.50 2.64
CA GLY A 294 8.52 32.82 3.75
C GLY A 294 8.14 31.61 4.59
N VAL A 295 7.21 31.80 5.51
CA VAL A 295 6.72 30.75 6.42
C VAL A 295 6.17 29.54 5.63
N TRP A 296 5.49 29.78 4.51
CA TRP A 296 4.96 28.71 3.67
C TRP A 296 6.07 27.78 3.12
N ARG A 297 7.21 28.36 2.68
CA ARG A 297 8.36 27.57 2.24
C ARG A 297 8.95 26.74 3.38
N GLN A 298 9.01 27.29 4.60
CA GLN A 298 9.48 26.56 5.77
C GLN A 298 8.55 25.39 6.10
N ILE A 299 7.23 25.58 5.99
CA ILE A 299 6.23 24.51 6.16
C ILE A 299 6.45 23.43 5.09
N LEU A 300 6.58 23.78 3.82
CA LEU A 300 6.82 22.84 2.75
C LEU A 300 8.12 22.04 2.95
N ASN A 301 9.20 22.71 3.37
CA ASN A 301 10.45 22.04 3.69
C ASN A 301 10.32 21.10 4.89
N GLY A 302 9.53 21.45 5.90
CA GLY A 302 9.22 20.57 7.04
C GLY A 302 8.36 19.37 6.65
N LEU A 303 7.45 19.51 5.69
CA LEU A 303 6.64 18.40 5.19
C LEU A 303 7.45 17.45 4.30
N ASN A 304 8.56 17.92 3.71
CA ASN A 304 9.38 17.11 2.83
C ASN A 304 10.18 16.06 3.60
N GLN A 305 9.92 14.80 3.31
CA GLN A 305 10.52 13.64 3.97
C GLN A 305 12.04 13.56 3.84
N GLU A 306 12.62 14.13 2.80
CA GLU A 306 14.07 14.14 2.59
C GLU A 306 14.84 15.11 3.51
N ASN A 307 14.14 16.07 4.10
CA ASN A 307 14.75 17.03 5.02
C ASN A 307 14.75 16.55 6.48
N TRP A 308 14.12 15.41 6.75
CA TRP A 308 14.03 14.87 8.08
C TRP A 308 15.34 14.24 8.54
N CYS A 309 15.62 14.33 9.82
CA CYS A 309 16.82 13.79 10.46
C CYS A 309 18.15 14.32 9.91
N LYS A 310 18.17 15.41 9.14
CA LYS A 310 19.43 16.05 8.71
C LYS A 310 20.03 16.84 9.89
N PRO A 311 21.31 16.57 10.26
CA PRO A 311 21.95 17.28 11.38
C PRO A 311 22.00 18.80 11.22
N GLU A 312 22.09 19.27 9.97
CA GLU A 312 22.17 20.70 9.63
C GLU A 312 20.84 21.43 9.75
N GLN A 313 19.71 20.73 9.73
CA GLN A 313 18.37 21.32 9.63
C GLN A 313 17.35 20.57 10.51
N LEU A 314 17.69 20.33 11.77
CA LEU A 314 16.86 19.59 12.73
C LEU A 314 15.43 20.15 12.90
N VAL A 315 15.23 21.45 12.62
CA VAL A 315 13.90 22.10 12.72
C VAL A 315 12.88 21.43 11.79
N TYR A 316 13.30 20.94 10.63
CA TYR A 316 12.39 20.25 9.69
C TYR A 316 11.99 18.83 10.15
N SER A 317 12.67 18.27 11.16
CA SER A 317 12.26 16.99 11.79
C SER A 317 10.92 17.09 12.52
N ILE A 318 10.35 18.28 12.70
CA ILE A 318 8.96 18.47 13.13
C ILE A 318 7.99 17.74 12.17
N GLY A 319 8.30 17.70 10.87
CA GLY A 319 7.52 16.93 9.90
C GLY A 319 7.48 15.43 10.20
N LEU A 320 8.58 14.86 10.68
CA LEU A 320 8.61 13.47 11.12
C LEU A 320 7.65 13.22 12.30
N PHE A 321 7.60 14.15 13.26
CA PHE A 321 6.67 14.05 14.38
C PHE A 321 5.21 14.09 13.89
N VAL A 322 4.88 15.01 12.99
CA VAL A 322 3.55 15.09 12.37
C VAL A 322 3.21 13.80 11.62
N TYR A 323 4.18 13.24 10.89
CA TYR A 323 4.02 11.96 10.19
C TYR A 323 3.71 10.80 11.14
N ILE A 324 4.41 10.71 12.27
CA ILE A 324 4.16 9.70 13.31
C ILE A 324 2.74 9.83 13.86
N VAL A 325 2.33 11.05 14.22
CA VAL A 325 0.98 11.32 14.75
C VAL A 325 -0.10 10.95 13.73
N LEU A 326 0.08 11.34 12.47
CA LEU A 326 -0.84 11.00 11.39
C LEU A 326 -0.91 9.48 11.17
N THR A 327 0.22 8.77 11.20
CA THR A 327 0.25 7.32 11.03
C THR A 327 -0.52 6.61 12.15
N ILE A 328 -0.35 7.04 13.41
CA ILE A 328 -1.12 6.51 14.55
C ILE A 328 -2.61 6.81 14.35
N PHE A 329 -2.94 8.05 14.04
CA PHE A 329 -4.34 8.45 13.80
C PHE A 329 -5.00 7.59 12.72
N PHE A 330 -4.35 7.45 11.57
CA PHE A 330 -4.89 6.63 10.48
C PHE A 330 -4.92 5.13 10.82
N ALA A 331 -4.00 4.62 11.63
CA ALA A 331 -4.05 3.22 12.08
C ALA A 331 -5.30 2.94 12.92
N TYR A 332 -5.60 3.79 13.89
CA TYR A 332 -6.82 3.68 14.68
C TYR A 332 -8.07 3.89 13.83
N PHE A 333 -8.05 4.95 13.02
CA PHE A 333 -9.17 5.29 12.15
C PHE A 333 -9.52 4.14 11.21
N TYR A 334 -8.56 3.64 10.43
CA TYR A 334 -8.81 2.56 9.47
C TYR A 334 -9.22 1.24 10.15
N THR A 335 -8.62 0.92 11.29
CA THR A 335 -9.02 -0.31 12.00
C THR A 335 -10.43 -0.21 12.56
N SER A 336 -10.86 0.97 13.01
CA SER A 336 -12.25 1.17 13.48
C SER A 336 -13.29 0.99 12.36
N LEU A 337 -12.90 1.22 11.09
CA LEU A 337 -13.75 1.01 9.93
C LEU A 337 -13.87 -0.45 9.52
N THR A 338 -12.74 -1.17 9.62
CA THR A 338 -12.65 -2.56 9.15
C THR A 338 -13.12 -3.57 10.18
N PHE A 339 -13.08 -3.21 11.47
CA PHE A 339 -13.41 -4.09 12.56
C PHE A 339 -14.44 -3.45 13.51
N ASN A 340 -15.67 -3.95 13.47
CA ASN A 340 -16.75 -3.51 14.36
C ASN A 340 -16.93 -4.49 15.53
N PRO A 341 -16.43 -4.18 16.75
CA PRO A 341 -16.50 -5.09 17.90
C PRO A 341 -17.95 -5.42 18.31
N LEU A 342 -18.88 -4.48 18.13
CA LEU A 342 -20.29 -4.67 18.48
C LEU A 342 -20.96 -5.69 17.57
N GLU A 343 -20.72 -5.57 16.27
CA GLU A 343 -21.27 -6.49 15.27
C GLU A 343 -20.74 -7.91 15.48
N ILE A 344 -19.44 -8.05 15.72
CA ILE A 344 -18.81 -9.35 15.99
C ILE A 344 -19.37 -9.98 17.27
N ALA A 345 -19.51 -9.21 18.36
CA ALA A 345 -20.06 -9.69 19.60
C ALA A 345 -21.52 -10.14 19.44
N ASN A 346 -22.34 -9.40 18.65
CA ASN A 346 -23.72 -9.75 18.34
C ASN A 346 -23.81 -11.01 17.46
N ASN A 347 -22.94 -11.15 16.46
CA ASN A 347 -22.89 -12.33 15.60
C ASN A 347 -22.48 -13.58 16.39
N MET A 348 -21.48 -13.45 17.27
CA MET A 348 -21.09 -14.51 18.21
C MET A 348 -22.26 -14.92 19.10
N LYS A 349 -22.97 -13.95 19.70
CA LYS A 349 -24.13 -14.22 20.54
C LYS A 349 -25.24 -14.98 19.79
N LYS A 350 -25.55 -14.54 18.54
CA LYS A 350 -26.55 -15.23 17.67
C LYS A 350 -26.17 -16.67 17.36
N GLN A 351 -24.87 -16.97 17.23
CA GLN A 351 -24.36 -18.31 16.97
C GLN A 351 -24.18 -19.15 18.23
N GLY A 352 -24.48 -18.62 19.43
CA GLY A 352 -24.28 -19.31 20.70
C GLY A 352 -22.82 -19.37 21.15
N GLY A 353 -21.96 -18.50 20.58
CA GLY A 353 -20.55 -18.37 20.95
C GLY A 353 -20.37 -17.38 22.11
N PHE A 354 -19.42 -17.67 22.98
CA PHE A 354 -19.02 -16.79 24.07
C PHE A 354 -17.54 -16.88 24.35
N ILE A 355 -16.98 -15.83 24.95
CA ILE A 355 -15.60 -15.81 25.42
C ILE A 355 -15.60 -16.31 26.87
N PRO A 356 -14.79 -17.32 27.25
CA PRO A 356 -14.74 -17.81 28.60
C PRO A 356 -14.48 -16.69 29.62
N GLY A 357 -15.33 -16.61 30.65
CA GLY A 357 -15.25 -15.57 31.70
C GLY A 357 -15.91 -14.23 31.36
N ILE A 358 -16.46 -14.05 30.15
CA ILE A 358 -17.10 -12.79 29.71
C ILE A 358 -18.55 -13.05 29.30
N ARG A 359 -19.48 -12.22 29.80
CA ARG A 359 -20.91 -12.35 29.42
C ARG A 359 -21.12 -11.99 27.93
N PRO A 360 -21.92 -12.79 27.18
CA PRO A 360 -22.25 -12.48 25.79
C PRO A 360 -22.97 -11.13 25.65
N GLY A 361 -22.68 -10.40 24.57
CA GLY A 361 -23.28 -9.11 24.24
C GLY A 361 -22.35 -7.93 24.50
N LYS A 362 -22.84 -6.85 25.14
CA LYS A 362 -22.07 -5.62 25.36
C LYS A 362 -20.73 -5.84 26.07
N PRO A 363 -20.63 -6.64 27.18
CA PRO A 363 -19.33 -6.89 27.83
C PRO A 363 -18.32 -7.56 26.89
N THR A 364 -18.77 -8.43 25.96
CA THR A 364 -17.91 -9.03 24.96
C THR A 364 -17.41 -7.99 23.95
N SER A 365 -18.29 -7.06 23.53
CA SER A 365 -17.92 -5.95 22.65
C SER A 365 -16.87 -5.05 23.30
N ASP A 366 -17.08 -4.67 24.58
CA ASP A 366 -16.17 -3.80 25.32
C ASP A 366 -14.78 -4.45 25.51
N TYR A 367 -14.76 -5.75 25.79
CA TYR A 367 -13.52 -6.52 25.88
C TYR A 367 -12.78 -6.56 24.53
N LEU A 368 -13.49 -6.87 23.44
CA LEU A 368 -12.92 -6.90 22.08
C LEU A 368 -12.35 -5.52 21.70
N ALA A 369 -13.08 -4.43 22.01
CA ALA A 369 -12.63 -3.08 21.75
C ALA A 369 -11.35 -2.74 22.54
N LYS A 370 -11.27 -3.13 23.80
CA LYS A 370 -10.06 -2.92 24.64
C LYS A 370 -8.85 -3.69 24.10
N VAL A 371 -9.04 -4.97 23.75
CA VAL A 371 -7.97 -5.79 23.18
C VAL A 371 -7.54 -5.23 21.81
N LEU A 372 -8.49 -4.83 20.98
CA LEU A 372 -8.22 -4.25 19.67
C LEU A 372 -7.40 -2.97 19.78
N ASN A 373 -7.78 -2.04 20.65
CA ASN A 373 -7.06 -0.78 20.85
C ASN A 373 -5.58 -1.02 21.26
N SER A 374 -5.35 -2.00 22.14
CA SER A 374 -3.98 -2.36 22.54
C SER A 374 -3.18 -2.96 21.37
N ILE A 375 -3.82 -3.79 20.55
CA ILE A 375 -3.19 -4.42 19.38
C ILE A 375 -2.89 -3.38 18.31
N ILE A 376 -3.80 -2.43 18.04
CA ILE A 376 -3.61 -1.35 17.07
C ILE A 376 -2.40 -0.50 17.47
N PHE A 377 -2.28 -0.16 18.75
CA PHE A 377 -1.14 0.62 19.23
C PHE A 377 0.19 -0.09 18.98
N ILE A 378 0.29 -1.38 19.32
CA ILE A 378 1.50 -2.18 19.08
C ILE A 378 1.78 -2.25 17.56
N GLY A 379 0.75 -2.48 16.75
CA GLY A 379 0.86 -2.49 15.29
C GLY A 379 1.34 -1.16 14.72
N ALA A 380 0.77 -0.04 15.18
CA ALA A 380 1.15 1.30 14.75
C ALA A 380 2.60 1.65 15.12
N VAL A 381 3.03 1.31 16.34
CA VAL A 381 4.42 1.50 16.77
C VAL A 381 5.37 0.67 15.89
N GLY A 382 5.04 -0.59 15.63
CA GLY A 382 5.83 -1.44 14.73
C GLY A 382 5.94 -0.86 13.31
N LEU A 383 4.83 -0.37 12.75
CA LEU A 383 4.81 0.30 11.44
C LEU A 383 5.66 1.57 11.42
N ILE A 384 5.59 2.39 12.47
CA ILE A 384 6.38 3.62 12.60
C ILE A 384 7.88 3.30 12.65
N ILE A 385 8.30 2.32 13.45
CA ILE A 385 9.70 1.91 13.53
C ILE A 385 10.23 1.58 12.13
N ILE A 386 9.50 0.76 11.37
CA ILE A 386 9.93 0.36 10.02
C ILE A 386 9.93 1.55 9.06
N ALA A 387 8.94 2.43 9.15
CA ALA A 387 8.83 3.59 8.28
C ALA A 387 9.89 4.66 8.55
N VAL A 388 10.30 4.84 9.81
CA VAL A 388 11.28 5.88 10.22
C VAL A 388 12.71 5.48 9.92
N ILE A 389 13.06 4.18 9.96
CA ILE A 389 14.42 3.69 9.72
C ILE A 389 15.03 4.28 8.43
N PRO A 390 14.39 4.24 7.25
CA PRO A 390 14.96 4.80 6.03
C PRO A 390 15.14 6.32 6.08
N PHE A 391 14.23 7.05 6.72
CA PHE A 391 14.37 8.50 6.88
C PHE A 391 15.58 8.86 7.76
N PHE A 392 15.83 8.06 8.79
CA PHE A 392 17.03 8.21 9.61
C PHE A 392 18.31 7.95 8.81
N PHE A 393 18.33 6.87 8.00
CA PHE A 393 19.51 6.56 7.17
C PHE A 393 19.73 7.60 6.08
N ASN A 394 18.68 8.09 5.45
CA ASN A 394 18.78 9.18 4.47
C ASN A 394 19.29 10.47 5.14
N GLY A 395 18.70 10.87 6.26
CA GLY A 395 19.06 12.12 6.95
C GLY A 395 20.50 12.12 7.50
N VAL A 396 20.92 11.05 8.17
CA VAL A 396 22.22 10.99 8.87
C VAL A 396 23.36 10.57 7.95
N PHE A 397 23.12 9.60 7.07
CA PHE A 397 24.15 9.02 6.20
C PHE A 397 24.07 9.47 4.75
N GLY A 398 23.05 10.25 4.39
CA GLY A 398 22.80 10.68 3.01
C GLY A 398 22.48 9.54 2.05
N ALA A 399 22.01 8.40 2.57
CA ALA A 399 21.69 7.24 1.75
C ALA A 399 20.44 7.51 0.90
N SER A 400 20.64 7.76 -0.40
CA SER A 400 19.54 7.94 -1.35
C SER A 400 18.96 6.57 -1.72
N VAL A 401 18.03 6.06 -0.90
CA VAL A 401 17.35 4.79 -1.13
C VAL A 401 15.87 5.05 -1.34
N SER A 402 15.34 4.65 -2.49
CA SER A 402 13.92 4.80 -2.79
C SER A 402 13.09 3.67 -2.16
N PHE A 403 13.66 2.48 -1.94
CA PHE A 403 12.98 1.45 -1.17
C PHE A 403 13.03 1.75 0.33
N GLY A 404 12.12 2.61 0.78
CA GLY A 404 11.93 2.90 2.19
C GLY A 404 11.22 1.75 2.92
N GLY A 405 11.11 1.87 4.25
CA GLY A 405 10.38 0.91 5.07
C GLY A 405 8.96 0.63 4.58
N THR A 406 8.30 1.64 3.99
CA THR A 406 6.98 1.51 3.37
C THR A 406 6.96 0.51 2.23
N SER A 407 7.95 0.56 1.33
CA SER A 407 8.06 -0.35 0.19
C SER A 407 8.28 -1.80 0.64
N LEU A 408 9.15 -2.02 1.63
CA LEU A 408 9.36 -3.35 2.21
C LEU A 408 8.11 -3.89 2.90
N ILE A 409 7.37 -3.05 3.64
CA ILE A 409 6.11 -3.48 4.27
C ILE A 409 5.11 -3.90 3.20
N ILE A 410 4.96 -3.13 2.12
CA ILE A 410 4.05 -3.45 1.02
C ILE A 410 4.43 -4.78 0.37
N ILE A 411 5.69 -4.96 -0.01
CA ILE A 411 6.16 -6.20 -0.65
C ILE A 411 5.88 -7.41 0.25
N VAL A 412 6.33 -7.37 1.50
CA VAL A 412 6.18 -8.50 2.42
C VAL A 412 4.72 -8.79 2.74
N SER A 413 3.90 -7.74 2.97
CA SER A 413 2.47 -7.91 3.25
C SER A 413 1.75 -8.57 2.09
N VAL A 414 1.96 -8.08 0.87
CA VAL A 414 1.29 -8.61 -0.33
C VAL A 414 1.75 -10.02 -0.65
N VAL A 415 3.05 -10.32 -0.51
CA VAL A 415 3.57 -11.68 -0.70
C VAL A 415 2.95 -12.65 0.31
N LEU A 416 2.91 -12.28 1.59
CA LEU A 416 2.30 -13.12 2.64
C LEU A 416 0.79 -13.32 2.41
N GLU A 417 0.07 -12.27 2.01
CA GLU A 417 -1.36 -12.35 1.74
C GLU A 417 -1.64 -13.23 0.51
N THR A 418 -0.89 -13.03 -0.57
CA THR A 418 -0.99 -13.84 -1.79
C THR A 418 -0.70 -15.32 -1.52
N MET A 419 0.34 -15.61 -0.71
CA MET A 419 0.66 -16.99 -0.31
C MET A 419 -0.46 -17.63 0.50
N LYS A 420 -1.04 -16.92 1.48
CA LYS A 420 -2.18 -17.41 2.26
C LYS A 420 -3.41 -17.67 1.38
N GLN A 421 -3.64 -16.82 0.36
CA GLN A 421 -4.73 -17.04 -0.58
C GLN A 421 -4.52 -18.29 -1.44
N ILE A 422 -3.28 -18.52 -1.92
CA ILE A 422 -2.92 -19.76 -2.64
C ILE A 422 -3.15 -20.98 -1.75
N GLU A 423 -2.66 -20.95 -0.51
CA GLU A 423 -2.86 -22.05 0.45
C GLU A 423 -4.34 -22.34 0.70
N SER A 424 -5.15 -21.30 0.90
CA SER A 424 -6.60 -21.44 1.08
C SER A 424 -7.27 -22.06 -0.15
N GLN A 425 -6.92 -21.65 -1.37
CA GLN A 425 -7.46 -22.24 -2.61
C GLN A 425 -7.05 -23.71 -2.78
N MET A 426 -5.85 -24.08 -2.32
CA MET A 426 -5.40 -25.49 -2.35
C MET A 426 -6.16 -26.36 -1.35
N LEU A 427 -6.41 -25.87 -0.13
CA LEU A 427 -7.14 -26.58 0.91
C LEU A 427 -8.58 -26.87 0.52
N VAL A 428 -9.29 -25.88 -0.03
CA VAL A 428 -10.68 -26.04 -0.49
C VAL A 428 -10.81 -27.15 -1.55
N ARG A 429 -9.80 -27.34 -2.36
CA ARG A 429 -9.81 -28.35 -3.43
C ARG A 429 -9.49 -29.75 -2.92
N ASN A 430 -8.57 -29.90 -1.97
CA ASN A 430 -8.31 -31.20 -1.34
C ASN A 430 -9.55 -31.74 -0.63
N TYR A 431 -10.41 -30.85 -0.09
CA TYR A 431 -11.66 -31.23 0.55
C TYR A 431 -12.73 -31.69 -0.48
N LYS A 432 -12.76 -31.11 -1.69
CA LYS A 432 -13.66 -31.56 -2.77
C LYS A 432 -13.27 -32.93 -3.37
N GLY A 433 -11.99 -33.28 -3.32
CA GLY A 433 -11.53 -34.61 -3.77
C GLY A 433 -12.01 -35.77 -2.85
N PHE A 434 -12.22 -35.47 -1.57
CA PHE A 434 -12.75 -36.47 -0.62
C PHE A 434 -14.27 -36.68 -0.69
N LEU A 435 -15.00 -35.82 -1.40
CA LEU A 435 -16.47 -35.92 -1.53
C LEU A 435 -16.91 -36.49 -2.87
N ASN A 436 -15.98 -36.74 -3.78
CA ASN A 436 -16.24 -37.30 -5.10
C ASN A 436 -15.69 -38.75 -5.29
N ASP A 437 -15.18 -39.37 -4.24
CA ASP A 437 -14.93 -40.79 -4.07
C ASP A 437 -16.00 -41.35 -3.09
#